data_e9f5d6ef2668c46c08b23160ee6875bb
#
_entry.id   e9f5d6ef2668c46c08b23160ee6875bb
#
_cell.length_a   1.000
_cell.length_b   1.000
_cell.length_c   1.000
_cell.angle_alpha   90.00
_cell.angle_beta   90.00
_cell.angle_gamma   90.00
#
_symmetry.space_group_name_H-M   'P 1'
#
loop_
_entity.id
_entity.type
_entity.pdbx_description
1 polymer ?
#
loop_
_entity_poly.entity_id
_entity_poly.type
_entity_poly.pdbx_seq_one_letter_code
_entity_poly.pdbx_strand_id
1 'polypeptide(L)'
;MGRSHLALIALLLAAPAFAQEPVGCDKFKWPLDRERAMLANPMVVASGSQVLQPLAAAMMLTLVPFADAKLPVAPERAPKSPDSYAGFVRVSGLPKPGTYRITLSEAAWIDVIQHGAAVKATAHSGATGCDGVRKSVKFELAPGPMIIELSGTTAHAVALVVTPD
;
A
#
# COMPACT_ATOMS: atom_id res chain seq x y z
N MET A 1 25.88 -64.68 16.56
CA MET A 1 25.11 -64.24 15.38
C MET A 1 24.32 -62.98 15.77
N GLY A 2 24.93 -61.81 15.60
CA GLY A 2 24.30 -60.52 15.95
C GLY A 2 23.69 -59.89 14.68
N ARG A 3 22.38 -59.62 14.73
CA ARG A 3 21.66 -58.92 13.65
C ARG A 3 21.64 -57.43 14.00
N SER A 4 22.47 -56.64 13.32
CA SER A 4 22.43 -55.19 13.40
C SER A 4 21.26 -54.67 12.54
N HIS A 5 20.27 -54.03 13.17
CA HIS A 5 19.20 -53.32 12.49
C HIS A 5 19.68 -51.88 12.25
N LEU A 6 19.97 -51.56 11.00
CA LEU A 6 20.13 -50.15 10.56
C LEU A 6 18.75 -49.52 10.49
N ALA A 7 18.48 -48.55 11.35
CA ALA A 7 17.32 -47.70 11.25
C ALA A 7 17.61 -46.56 10.26
N LEU A 8 16.91 -46.54 9.14
CA LEU A 8 16.96 -45.48 8.14
C LEU A 8 16.08 -44.32 8.59
N ILE A 9 16.68 -43.25 9.07
CA ILE A 9 15.95 -42.02 9.42
C ILE A 9 15.71 -41.24 8.13
N ALA A 10 14.47 -41.23 7.63
CA ALA A 10 14.04 -40.40 6.52
C ALA A 10 13.85 -38.94 7.00
N LEU A 11 14.75 -38.05 6.60
CA LEU A 11 14.66 -36.63 6.86
C LEU A 11 13.62 -36.02 5.89
N LEU A 12 12.42 -35.72 6.36
CA LEU A 12 11.39 -35.01 5.62
C LEU A 12 11.79 -33.51 5.52
N LEU A 13 12.29 -33.11 4.36
CA LEU A 13 12.51 -31.71 4.02
C LEU A 13 11.15 -31.05 3.77
N ALA A 14 10.63 -30.31 4.75
CA ALA A 14 9.48 -29.42 4.57
C ALA A 14 9.89 -28.24 3.72
N ALA A 15 9.46 -28.20 2.46
CA ALA A 15 9.62 -27.03 1.60
C ALA A 15 8.77 -25.87 2.14
N PRO A 16 9.28 -24.63 2.22
CA PRO A 16 8.48 -23.48 2.61
C PRO A 16 7.36 -23.28 1.59
N ALA A 17 6.12 -23.36 2.05
CA ALA A 17 4.96 -22.99 1.26
C ALA A 17 4.96 -21.45 1.09
N PHE A 18 5.37 -20.95 -0.06
CA PHE A 18 5.14 -19.56 -0.43
C PHE A 18 3.63 -19.38 -0.60
N ALA A 19 3.02 -18.59 0.28
CA ALA A 19 1.63 -18.21 0.13
C ALA A 19 1.50 -17.40 -1.17
N GLN A 20 0.81 -17.96 -2.17
CA GLN A 20 0.51 -17.25 -3.41
C GLN A 20 -0.39 -16.06 -3.11
N GLU A 21 -0.07 -14.90 -3.70
CA GLU A 21 -0.96 -13.76 -3.61
C GLU A 21 -2.32 -14.07 -4.26
N PRO A 22 -3.44 -13.62 -3.66
CA PRO A 22 -4.77 -13.79 -4.24
C PRO A 22 -4.86 -13.18 -5.64
N VAL A 23 -5.61 -13.81 -6.54
CA VAL A 23 -5.78 -13.36 -7.94
C VAL A 23 -7.25 -13.08 -8.20
N GLY A 24 -7.56 -11.87 -8.67
CA GLY A 24 -8.89 -11.40 -9.02
C GLY A 24 -9.47 -10.37 -8.07
N CYS A 25 -10.39 -9.55 -8.60
CA CYS A 25 -11.02 -8.48 -7.82
C CYS A 25 -11.91 -9.02 -6.68
N ASP A 26 -12.45 -10.22 -6.85
CA ASP A 26 -13.27 -10.92 -5.84
C ASP A 26 -12.48 -11.38 -4.60
N LYS A 27 -11.16 -11.29 -4.65
CA LYS A 27 -10.27 -11.68 -3.54
C LYS A 27 -9.97 -10.55 -2.56
N PHE A 28 -10.41 -9.34 -2.85
CA PHE A 28 -10.34 -8.28 -1.84
C PHE A 28 -11.31 -8.56 -0.69
N LYS A 29 -10.89 -8.22 0.53
CA LYS A 29 -11.66 -8.45 1.77
C LYS A 29 -12.92 -7.56 1.86
N TRP A 30 -13.02 -6.53 1.04
CA TRP A 30 -14.15 -5.60 0.93
C TRP A 30 -14.34 -5.15 -0.51
N PRO A 31 -15.56 -4.76 -0.91
CA PRO A 31 -15.84 -4.28 -2.26
C PRO A 31 -15.08 -2.99 -2.57
N LEU A 32 -14.61 -2.85 -3.81
CA LEU A 32 -13.79 -1.73 -4.29
C LEU A 32 -14.32 -1.11 -5.59
N ASP A 33 -15.59 -1.31 -5.91
CA ASP A 33 -16.18 -0.81 -7.17
C ASP A 33 -16.11 0.72 -7.26
N ARG A 34 -16.35 1.40 -6.14
CA ARG A 34 -16.24 2.85 -6.03
C ARG A 34 -14.80 3.32 -6.26
N GLU A 35 -13.85 2.72 -5.58
CA GLU A 35 -12.43 3.06 -5.69
C GLU A 35 -11.91 2.78 -7.11
N ARG A 36 -12.31 1.68 -7.72
CA ARG A 36 -11.96 1.35 -9.11
C ARG A 36 -12.49 2.39 -10.10
N ALA A 37 -13.74 2.81 -9.94
CA ALA A 37 -14.34 3.84 -10.77
C ALA A 37 -13.59 5.18 -10.64
N MET A 38 -13.19 5.56 -9.42
CA MET A 38 -12.41 6.78 -9.18
C MET A 38 -10.99 6.68 -9.75
N LEU A 39 -10.32 5.53 -9.56
CA LEU A 39 -8.95 5.29 -10.05
C LEU A 39 -8.84 5.25 -11.58
N ALA A 40 -9.94 5.09 -12.30
CA ALA A 40 -9.94 5.09 -13.77
C ALA A 40 -9.58 6.46 -14.38
N ASN A 41 -9.79 7.57 -13.66
CA ASN A 41 -9.53 8.93 -14.14
C ASN A 41 -8.84 9.78 -13.08
N PRO A 42 -7.59 9.47 -12.70
CA PRO A 42 -6.87 10.21 -11.67
C PRO A 42 -6.34 11.54 -12.20
N MET A 43 -6.31 12.56 -11.35
CA MET A 43 -5.60 13.80 -11.63
C MET A 43 -4.10 13.62 -11.34
N VAL A 44 -3.23 14.13 -12.21
CA VAL A 44 -1.77 14.02 -12.00
C VAL A 44 -1.34 14.96 -10.88
N VAL A 45 -0.56 14.43 -9.94
CA VAL A 45 -0.04 15.15 -8.78
C VAL A 45 1.45 14.83 -8.63
N ALA A 46 2.28 15.87 -8.56
CA ALA A 46 3.72 15.68 -8.29
C ALA A 46 3.98 15.35 -6.81
N SER A 47 5.05 14.57 -6.55
CA SER A 47 5.51 14.35 -5.17
C SER A 47 5.78 15.68 -4.45
N GLY A 48 5.31 15.78 -3.21
CA GLY A 48 5.41 16.98 -2.38
C GLY A 48 4.26 17.98 -2.52
N SER A 49 3.35 17.77 -3.48
CA SER A 49 2.19 18.65 -3.70
C SER A 49 1.21 18.62 -2.53
N GLN A 50 0.40 19.68 -2.46
CA GLN A 50 -0.72 19.77 -1.54
C GLN A 50 -2.04 19.56 -2.27
N VAL A 51 -2.92 18.73 -1.72
CA VAL A 51 -4.25 18.44 -2.22
C VAL A 51 -5.30 18.91 -1.22
N LEU A 52 -6.22 19.75 -1.67
CA LEU A 52 -7.22 20.38 -0.81
C LEU A 52 -8.45 19.48 -0.56
N GLN A 53 -8.84 18.69 -1.55
CA GLN A 53 -10.04 17.86 -1.51
C GLN A 53 -9.71 16.39 -1.85
N PRO A 54 -9.06 15.65 -0.93
CA PRO A 54 -8.56 14.31 -1.22
C PRO A 54 -9.65 13.27 -1.47
N LEU A 55 -10.90 13.54 -1.02
CA LEU A 55 -12.03 12.64 -1.18
C LEU A 55 -12.80 12.84 -2.50
N ALA A 56 -12.47 13.90 -3.25
CA ALA A 56 -13.23 14.26 -4.45
C ALA A 56 -12.79 13.49 -5.71
N ALA A 57 -11.52 13.11 -5.79
CA ALA A 57 -10.96 12.45 -6.96
C ALA A 57 -9.76 11.57 -6.59
N ALA A 58 -9.45 10.63 -7.47
CA ALA A 58 -8.18 9.90 -7.40
C ALA A 58 -7.03 10.77 -7.88
N MET A 59 -5.84 10.48 -7.39
CA MET A 59 -4.59 11.16 -7.68
C MET A 59 -3.61 10.18 -8.32
N MET A 60 -2.99 10.55 -9.44
CA MET A 60 -1.83 9.86 -10.00
C MET A 60 -0.58 10.54 -9.46
N LEU A 61 -0.04 10.01 -8.37
CA LEU A 61 1.16 10.53 -7.74
C LEU A 61 2.40 10.11 -8.54
N THR A 62 3.12 11.09 -9.08
CA THR A 62 4.42 10.83 -9.72
C THR A 62 5.48 10.63 -8.65
N LEU A 63 6.26 9.57 -8.82
CA LEU A 63 7.29 9.15 -7.87
C LEU A 63 8.68 9.44 -8.43
N VAL A 64 9.64 9.55 -7.54
CA VAL A 64 11.07 9.71 -7.86
C VAL A 64 11.85 8.54 -7.29
N PRO A 65 13.11 8.30 -7.71
CA PRO A 65 13.96 7.29 -7.08
C PRO A 65 13.96 7.46 -5.56
N PHE A 66 13.92 6.36 -4.83
CA PHE A 66 13.77 6.40 -3.37
C PHE A 66 14.81 7.29 -2.68
N ALA A 67 16.07 7.27 -3.17
CA ALA A 67 17.15 8.10 -2.63
C ALA A 67 16.88 9.61 -2.77
N ASP A 68 16.06 10.03 -3.75
CA ASP A 68 15.76 11.43 -4.06
C ASP A 68 14.40 11.90 -3.50
N ALA A 69 13.60 10.98 -2.95
CA ALA A 69 12.20 11.24 -2.60
C ALA A 69 12.00 12.24 -1.46
N LYS A 70 13.03 12.45 -0.60
CA LYS A 70 13.00 13.40 0.54
C LYS A 70 11.71 13.28 1.34
N LEU A 71 11.34 12.04 1.67
CA LEU A 71 10.12 11.75 2.44
C LEU A 71 10.15 12.54 3.77
N PRO A 72 9.04 13.18 4.17
CA PRO A 72 8.93 13.93 5.43
C PRO A 72 9.22 13.09 6.68
N VAL A 73 8.88 11.79 6.64
CA VAL A 73 9.14 10.83 7.71
C VAL A 73 9.84 9.61 7.11
N ALA A 74 10.74 8.99 7.85
CA ALA A 74 11.33 7.73 7.41
C ALA A 74 10.23 6.66 7.30
N PRO A 75 10.15 5.92 6.17
CA PRO A 75 9.11 4.92 6.00
C PRO A 75 9.22 3.83 7.07
N GLU A 76 8.05 3.37 7.57
CA GLU A 76 7.99 2.30 8.56
C GLU A 76 8.69 1.03 8.06
N ARG A 77 8.65 0.81 6.76
CA ARG A 77 9.30 -0.33 6.11
C ARG A 77 10.35 0.12 5.10
N ALA A 78 11.59 -0.28 5.33
CA ALA A 78 12.65 -0.06 4.35
C ALA A 78 12.31 -0.74 3.00
N PRO A 79 12.58 -0.09 1.86
CA PRO A 79 12.36 -0.68 0.56
C PRO A 79 13.24 -1.92 0.37
N LYS A 80 12.70 -2.94 -0.31
CA LYS A 80 13.42 -4.19 -0.58
C LYS A 80 14.51 -4.05 -1.65
N SER A 81 14.40 -3.01 -2.49
CA SER A 81 15.36 -2.74 -3.57
C SER A 81 15.79 -1.28 -3.52
N PRO A 82 17.08 -0.98 -3.75
CA PRO A 82 17.56 0.39 -3.90
C PRO A 82 16.98 1.09 -5.14
N ASP A 83 16.60 0.32 -6.18
CA ASP A 83 16.01 0.83 -7.42
C ASP A 83 14.50 1.06 -7.32
N SER A 84 13.98 1.20 -6.10
CA SER A 84 12.57 1.49 -5.87
C SER A 84 12.29 2.99 -5.96
N TYR A 85 10.99 3.30 -6.14
CA TYR A 85 10.48 4.66 -6.21
C TYR A 85 9.69 4.98 -4.95
N ALA A 86 9.64 6.29 -4.63
CA ALA A 86 8.87 6.82 -3.53
C ALA A 86 8.39 8.25 -3.82
N GLY A 87 7.43 8.69 -3.04
CA GLY A 87 6.90 10.04 -3.09
C GLY A 87 5.82 10.25 -2.05
N PHE A 88 5.35 11.47 -1.91
CA PHE A 88 4.34 11.81 -0.94
C PHE A 88 3.42 12.92 -1.42
N VAL A 89 2.24 12.99 -0.82
CA VAL A 89 1.28 14.06 -1.01
C VAL A 89 0.85 14.59 0.36
N ARG A 90 0.72 15.92 0.47
CA ARG A 90 0.11 16.59 1.62
C ARG A 90 -1.37 16.78 1.37
N VAL A 91 -2.18 16.29 2.27
CA VAL A 91 -3.63 16.41 2.22
C VAL A 91 -4.06 17.45 3.24
N SER A 92 -4.79 18.47 2.81
CA SER A 92 -5.16 19.61 3.68
C SER A 92 -6.09 19.24 4.82
N GLY A 93 -6.86 18.15 4.67
CA GLY A 93 -7.63 17.64 5.77
C GLY A 93 -8.75 16.70 5.38
N LEU A 94 -9.14 15.92 6.39
CA LEU A 94 -10.34 15.12 6.38
C LEU A 94 -11.45 15.86 7.14
N PRO A 95 -12.71 15.80 6.68
CA PRO A 95 -13.80 16.55 7.30
C PRO A 95 -14.28 15.95 8.62
N LYS A 96 -14.09 14.65 8.81
CA LYS A 96 -14.62 13.89 9.96
C LYS A 96 -13.61 12.84 10.42
N PRO A 97 -13.64 12.45 11.72
CA PRO A 97 -12.89 11.28 12.16
C PRO A 97 -13.56 10.00 11.65
N GLY A 98 -12.79 8.94 11.49
CA GLY A 98 -13.32 7.62 11.13
C GLY A 98 -12.33 6.75 10.40
N THR A 99 -12.82 5.59 9.99
CA THR A 99 -12.05 4.67 9.15
C THR A 99 -12.05 5.15 7.71
N TYR A 100 -10.88 5.28 7.14
CA TYR A 100 -10.67 5.61 5.73
C TYR A 100 -9.88 4.51 5.04
N ARG A 101 -10.19 4.30 3.77
CA ARG A 101 -9.43 3.43 2.88
C ARG A 101 -8.51 4.26 1.98
N ILE A 102 -7.26 3.84 1.87
CA ILE A 102 -6.33 4.32 0.85
C ILE A 102 -6.11 3.16 -0.11
N THR A 103 -6.58 3.32 -1.33
CA THR A 103 -6.55 2.28 -2.36
C THR A 103 -5.61 2.71 -3.48
N LEU A 104 -4.75 1.78 -3.91
CA LEU A 104 -3.68 2.00 -4.89
C LEU A 104 -3.87 1.15 -6.13
N SER A 105 -3.44 1.68 -7.28
CA SER A 105 -3.33 0.95 -8.55
C SER A 105 -2.14 -0.01 -8.60
N GLU A 106 -1.10 0.25 -7.81
CA GLU A 106 0.15 -0.50 -7.83
C GLU A 106 0.53 -1.00 -6.43
N ALA A 107 1.46 -1.97 -6.39
CA ALA A 107 2.03 -2.44 -5.13
C ALA A 107 3.01 -1.39 -4.59
N ALA A 108 2.67 -0.78 -3.46
CA ALA A 108 3.54 0.12 -2.70
C ALA A 108 3.30 -0.03 -1.21
N TRP A 109 4.27 0.36 -0.40
CA TRP A 109 4.06 0.60 1.02
C TRP A 109 3.36 1.94 1.20
N ILE A 110 2.45 2.04 2.15
CA ILE A 110 1.70 3.26 2.46
C ILE A 110 1.97 3.62 3.90
N ASP A 111 2.53 4.80 4.13
CA ASP A 111 2.61 5.43 5.43
C ASP A 111 1.68 6.64 5.47
N VAL A 112 0.89 6.75 6.51
CA VAL A 112 0.03 7.91 6.77
C VAL A 112 0.54 8.61 8.01
N ILE A 113 0.79 9.91 7.90
CA ILE A 113 1.30 10.74 9.00
C ILE A 113 0.25 11.76 9.39
N GLN A 114 -0.18 11.75 10.64
CA GLN A 114 -1.01 12.80 11.25
C GLN A 114 -0.35 13.29 12.53
N HIS A 115 -0.43 14.59 12.81
CA HIS A 115 0.13 15.20 14.02
C HIS A 115 1.63 14.89 14.23
N GLY A 116 2.38 14.71 13.12
CA GLY A 116 3.81 14.39 13.15
C GLY A 116 4.15 12.93 13.49
N ALA A 117 3.17 12.04 13.58
CA ALA A 117 3.36 10.62 13.88
C ALA A 117 2.73 9.72 12.81
N ALA A 118 3.36 8.57 12.58
CA ALA A 118 2.80 7.54 11.71
C ALA A 118 1.54 6.92 12.33
N VAL A 119 0.50 6.80 11.53
CA VAL A 119 -0.76 6.14 11.89
C VAL A 119 -0.70 4.69 11.47
N LYS A 120 -0.96 3.76 12.39
CA LYS A 120 -0.95 2.33 12.09
C LYS A 120 -2.16 1.93 11.24
N ALA A 121 -1.91 1.12 10.23
CA ALA A 121 -2.97 0.47 9.47
C ALA A 121 -3.77 -0.50 10.34
N THR A 122 -5.09 -0.45 10.23
CA THR A 122 -6.01 -1.35 10.97
C THR A 122 -6.33 -2.61 10.19
N ALA A 123 -6.33 -2.53 8.86
CA ALA A 123 -6.54 -3.67 7.98
C ALA A 123 -5.92 -3.42 6.60
N HIS A 124 -5.60 -4.49 5.89
CA HIS A 124 -5.15 -4.42 4.51
C HIS A 124 -5.74 -5.55 3.67
N SER A 125 -5.83 -5.29 2.39
CA SER A 125 -6.20 -6.25 1.37
C SER A 125 -5.45 -5.96 0.08
N GLY A 126 -5.12 -6.99 -0.68
CA GLY A 126 -4.47 -6.87 -1.97
C GLY A 126 -4.67 -8.13 -2.78
N ALA A 127 -4.70 -7.98 -4.09
CA ALA A 127 -4.77 -9.06 -5.04
C ALA A 127 -4.04 -8.66 -6.32
N THR A 128 -3.57 -9.62 -7.08
CA THR A 128 -3.12 -9.46 -8.46
C THR A 128 -4.27 -9.69 -9.43
N GLY A 129 -4.15 -9.30 -10.70
CA GLY A 129 -5.19 -9.57 -11.71
C GLY A 129 -6.51 -8.84 -11.45
N CYS A 130 -6.49 -7.70 -10.78
CA CYS A 130 -7.64 -6.81 -10.64
C CYS A 130 -7.28 -5.47 -11.29
N ASP A 131 -7.85 -5.21 -12.47
CA ASP A 131 -7.52 -4.02 -13.26
C ASP A 131 -7.76 -2.73 -12.49
N GLY A 132 -6.74 -1.87 -12.46
CA GLY A 132 -6.75 -0.56 -11.83
C GLY A 132 -6.66 -0.57 -10.31
N VAL A 133 -6.65 -1.73 -9.66
CA VAL A 133 -6.49 -1.84 -8.20
C VAL A 133 -5.53 -2.96 -7.83
N ARG A 134 -4.57 -2.65 -6.99
CA ARG A 134 -3.57 -3.61 -6.50
C ARG A 134 -3.61 -3.79 -4.98
N LYS A 135 -3.96 -2.74 -4.23
CA LYS A 135 -3.89 -2.74 -2.77
C LYS A 135 -4.89 -1.75 -2.18
N SER A 136 -5.47 -2.10 -1.04
CA SER A 136 -6.31 -1.22 -0.24
C SER A 136 -5.98 -1.40 1.24
N VAL A 137 -5.80 -0.29 1.96
CA VAL A 137 -5.41 -0.30 3.38
C VAL A 137 -6.35 0.64 4.15
N LYS A 138 -6.79 0.19 5.31
CA LYS A 138 -7.65 0.96 6.23
C LYS A 138 -6.83 1.61 7.34
N PHE A 139 -7.21 2.84 7.67
CA PHE A 139 -6.63 3.63 8.75
C PHE A 139 -7.74 4.30 9.56
N GLU A 140 -7.60 4.36 10.88
CA GLU A 140 -8.39 5.25 11.72
C GLU A 140 -7.76 6.63 11.71
N LEU A 141 -8.46 7.60 11.10
CA LEU A 141 -7.92 8.95 10.88
C LEU A 141 -8.75 9.99 11.61
N ALA A 142 -8.04 10.96 12.18
CA ALA A 142 -8.63 12.16 12.77
C ALA A 142 -8.99 13.20 11.68
N PRO A 143 -9.87 14.17 11.99
CA PRO A 143 -10.02 15.35 11.13
C PRO A 143 -8.70 16.13 11.04
N GLY A 144 -8.51 16.84 9.94
CA GLY A 144 -7.35 17.70 9.77
C GLY A 144 -6.33 17.16 8.76
N PRO A 145 -5.18 17.83 8.67
CA PRO A 145 -4.17 17.54 7.65
C PRO A 145 -3.47 16.22 7.90
N MET A 146 -3.04 15.59 6.80
CA MET A 146 -2.21 14.38 6.82
C MET A 146 -1.21 14.37 5.68
N ILE A 147 -0.21 13.54 5.78
CA ILE A 147 0.69 13.19 4.68
C ILE A 147 0.46 11.73 4.34
N ILE A 148 0.40 11.43 3.05
CA ILE A 148 0.41 10.06 2.55
C ILE A 148 1.74 9.88 1.82
N GLU A 149 2.55 8.94 2.28
CA GLU A 149 3.81 8.55 1.67
C GLU A 149 3.65 7.18 0.99
N LEU A 150 4.18 7.06 -0.21
CA LEU A 150 4.28 5.80 -0.93
C LEU A 150 5.74 5.45 -1.14
N SER A 151 6.10 4.19 -0.91
CA SER A 151 7.48 3.74 -1.07
C SER A 151 7.56 2.26 -1.49
N GLY A 152 8.76 1.84 -1.91
CA GLY A 152 9.07 0.43 -2.18
C GLY A 152 8.34 -0.15 -3.40
N THR A 153 7.97 0.68 -4.36
CA THR A 153 7.40 0.27 -5.64
C THR A 153 8.42 0.37 -6.77
N THR A 154 8.22 -0.39 -7.85
CA THR A 154 8.98 -0.26 -9.10
C THR A 154 8.30 0.67 -10.11
N ALA A 155 7.07 1.11 -9.82
CA ALA A 155 6.32 2.03 -10.66
C ALA A 155 6.80 3.48 -10.47
N HIS A 156 6.88 4.23 -11.56
CA HIS A 156 7.22 5.67 -11.56
C HIS A 156 6.03 6.56 -11.19
N ALA A 157 4.83 6.01 -11.18
CA ALA A 157 3.62 6.69 -10.77
C ALA A 157 2.62 5.67 -10.20
N VAL A 158 1.84 6.09 -9.21
CA VAL A 158 0.83 5.25 -8.57
C VAL A 158 -0.45 6.06 -8.44
N ALA A 159 -1.55 5.53 -9.00
CA ALA A 159 -2.84 6.11 -8.72
C ALA A 159 -3.28 5.72 -7.31
N LEU A 160 -3.77 6.70 -6.56
CA LEU A 160 -4.31 6.50 -5.22
C LEU A 160 -5.63 7.26 -5.04
N VAL A 161 -6.49 6.70 -4.21
CA VAL A 161 -7.73 7.34 -3.80
C VAL A 161 -7.94 7.15 -2.30
N VAL A 162 -8.51 8.17 -1.66
CA VAL A 162 -8.91 8.15 -0.25
C VAL A 162 -10.42 8.14 -0.18
N THR A 163 -11.01 7.14 0.45
CA THR A 163 -12.46 7.02 0.62
C THR A 163 -12.82 6.71 2.07
N PRO A 164 -13.93 7.24 2.61
CA PRO A 164 -14.45 6.74 3.88
C PRO A 164 -14.90 5.27 3.71
N ASP A 165 -14.70 4.48 4.78
CA ASP A 165 -15.07 3.05 4.83
C ASP A 165 -16.59 2.85 4.94
#